data_6d5fa3ea48f92375fc27d01bc9ae8914
#
_entry.id   6d5fa3ea48f92375fc27d01bc9ae8914
#
_cell.length_a   1.000
_cell.length_b   1.000
_cell.length_c   1.000
_cell.angle_alpha   90.00
_cell.angle_beta   90.00
_cell.angle_gamma   90.00
#
_symmetry.space_group_name_H-M   'P 1'
#
loop_
_entity.id
_entity.type
_entity.pdbx_description
1 polymer ?
#
loop_
_entity_poly.entity_id
_entity_poly.type
_entity_poly.pdbx_seq_one_letter_code
_entity_poly.pdbx_strand_id
1 'polypeptide(L)'
;MSAVTATGPLQTIVDSLAADIRRDVAIDDRRIRWLVHSPHYGEPDAARLQSILERRVSDEAADWAFSFGIEDAHGPVRLPANQAIGARPRLCIPLRSHDVLLGFLFIVDPDESLSQAGIEHAQAAAGAAADVLYRERRLRELERGRERWLLLHLLTGDGADAEDAARALVDEGFLDARRVAVLVVRTEPGPHDRERAELAIGAALDRLRRVVPARGGVELRKPDHGAFLLALDDSATISARALAERLLELADEATGAERLEATARVGVGGPQDLAAARRSYREACDAVAVAERVERFGRIATWDELGAYRTLARFPSDAADGALHPGLAALLGDPAHAPLVETLEAYLDLAGDAKATAAALSLHRATLYYRINRIEEITGARLKTGEDRLALHLGLRLARLHGSR
;
A
#
# COMPACT_ATOMS: atom_id res chain seq x y z
N MET A 1 41.40 6.86 13.29
CA MET A 1 40.80 5.74 14.05
C MET A 1 39.81 5.09 13.12
N SER A 2 40.19 3.93 12.53
CA SER A 2 39.38 3.18 11.57
C SER A 2 38.17 2.58 12.30
N ALA A 3 36.97 2.96 11.84
CA ALA A 3 35.78 2.23 12.21
C ALA A 3 35.88 0.80 11.63
N VAL A 4 36.06 -0.17 12.49
CA VAL A 4 35.88 -1.59 12.16
C VAL A 4 34.36 -1.75 11.92
N THR A 5 33.96 -1.69 10.66
CA THR A 5 32.64 -2.15 10.22
C THR A 5 32.60 -3.63 10.52
N ALA A 6 31.70 -4.05 11.42
CA ALA A 6 31.45 -5.44 11.69
C ALA A 6 31.05 -6.13 10.38
N THR A 7 31.93 -6.94 9.83
CA THR A 7 31.74 -7.65 8.57
C THR A 7 30.64 -8.66 8.79
N GLY A 8 29.50 -8.54 8.09
CA GLY A 8 28.39 -9.48 8.22
C GLY A 8 28.76 -10.90 7.79
N PRO A 9 28.01 -11.93 8.20
CA PRO A 9 28.31 -13.32 7.89
C PRO A 9 28.49 -13.59 6.38
N LEU A 10 27.69 -12.95 5.52
CA LEU A 10 27.81 -13.08 4.06
C LEU A 10 29.13 -12.51 3.54
N GLN A 11 29.57 -11.35 4.06
CA GLN A 11 30.84 -10.75 3.65
C GLN A 11 32.02 -11.66 4.02
N THR A 12 31.98 -12.25 5.21
CA THR A 12 33.04 -13.21 5.64
C THR A 12 33.13 -14.41 4.71
N ILE A 13 32.01 -14.98 4.29
CA ILE A 13 31.96 -16.10 3.33
C ILE A 13 32.56 -15.70 1.99
N VAL A 14 32.17 -14.54 1.47
CA VAL A 14 32.64 -14.02 0.17
C VAL A 14 34.15 -13.73 0.21
N ASP A 15 34.64 -13.09 1.28
CA ASP A 15 36.04 -12.74 1.42
C ASP A 15 36.91 -13.97 1.56
N SER A 16 36.49 -15.00 2.34
CA SER A 16 37.19 -16.26 2.49
C SER A 16 37.29 -17.01 1.17
N LEU A 17 36.12 -17.18 0.48
CA LEU A 17 36.10 -17.86 -0.81
C LEU A 17 37.01 -17.17 -1.83
N ALA A 18 36.91 -15.83 -1.93
CA ALA A 18 37.67 -15.04 -2.88
C ALA A 18 39.19 -15.15 -2.62
N ALA A 19 39.61 -15.19 -1.34
CA ALA A 19 41.01 -15.37 -0.97
C ALA A 19 41.53 -16.76 -1.36
N ASP A 20 40.70 -17.79 -1.16
CA ASP A 20 41.08 -19.19 -1.42
C ASP A 20 41.20 -19.46 -2.93
N ILE A 21 40.26 -19.00 -3.74
CA ILE A 21 40.27 -19.24 -5.19
C ILE A 21 40.97 -18.14 -6.00
N ARG A 22 41.35 -17.02 -5.35
CA ARG A 22 41.99 -15.86 -5.97
C ARG A 22 41.17 -15.30 -7.19
N ARG A 23 39.87 -15.18 -7.01
CA ARG A 23 38.93 -14.66 -8.01
C ARG A 23 38.00 -13.68 -7.34
N ASP A 24 37.43 -12.79 -8.16
CA ASP A 24 36.39 -11.88 -7.73
C ASP A 24 35.07 -12.63 -7.48
N VAL A 25 34.51 -12.46 -6.29
CA VAL A 25 33.26 -13.08 -5.87
C VAL A 25 32.23 -12.03 -5.52
N ALA A 26 30.97 -12.25 -5.90
CA ALA A 26 29.84 -11.42 -5.50
C ALA A 26 28.63 -12.29 -5.14
N ILE A 27 27.80 -11.83 -4.24
CA ILE A 27 26.47 -12.38 -3.97
C ILE A 27 25.44 -11.31 -4.26
N ASP A 28 24.46 -11.69 -5.08
CA ASP A 28 23.32 -10.87 -5.47
C ASP A 28 22.00 -11.51 -5.01
N ASP A 29 20.94 -10.70 -4.85
CA ASP A 29 19.60 -11.20 -4.54
C ASP A 29 18.96 -11.89 -5.77
N ARG A 30 17.73 -12.39 -5.62
CA ARG A 30 16.96 -13.06 -6.70
C ARG A 30 16.71 -12.21 -7.93
N ARG A 31 16.85 -10.87 -7.82
CA ARG A 31 16.71 -9.92 -8.92
C ARG A 31 18.05 -9.41 -9.42
N ILE A 32 19.12 -10.12 -9.08
CA ILE A 32 20.50 -9.71 -9.37
C ILE A 32 20.80 -8.30 -8.86
N ARG A 33 20.34 -8.00 -7.65
CA ARG A 33 20.70 -6.77 -6.94
C ARG A 33 21.81 -7.10 -5.95
N TRP A 34 22.80 -6.27 -5.98
CA TRP A 34 24.00 -6.39 -5.17
C TRP A 34 23.73 -6.49 -3.67
N LEU A 35 24.27 -7.54 -3.02
CA LEU A 35 24.26 -7.71 -1.58
C LEU A 35 25.67 -7.53 -0.99
N VAL A 36 26.65 -8.35 -1.40
CA VAL A 36 28.04 -8.30 -0.93
C VAL A 36 29.02 -8.69 -2.04
N HIS A 37 30.25 -8.20 -1.97
CA HIS A 37 31.31 -8.56 -2.90
C HIS A 37 32.68 -8.60 -2.21
N SER A 38 33.61 -9.38 -2.79
CA SER A 38 35.00 -9.44 -2.37
C SER A 38 35.80 -8.21 -2.79
N PRO A 39 36.96 -7.96 -2.17
CA PRO A 39 38.02 -7.18 -2.79
C PRO A 39 38.38 -7.72 -4.18
N HIS A 40 39.03 -6.89 -5.00
CA HIS A 40 39.46 -7.31 -6.34
C HIS A 40 40.67 -8.20 -6.34
N TYR A 41 40.59 -9.27 -7.14
CA TYR A 41 41.70 -10.20 -7.45
C TYR A 41 42.05 -10.11 -8.94
N GLY A 42 42.61 -8.97 -9.36
CA GLY A 42 42.93 -8.67 -10.77
C GLY A 42 42.29 -7.43 -11.28
N GLU A 43 42.29 -7.24 -12.62
CA GLU A 43 41.59 -6.12 -13.25
C GLU A 43 40.06 -6.37 -13.26
N PRO A 44 39.26 -5.52 -12.63
CA PRO A 44 37.81 -5.65 -12.68
C PRO A 44 37.29 -5.46 -14.09
N ASP A 45 36.24 -6.21 -14.48
CA ASP A 45 35.55 -5.97 -15.73
C ASP A 45 34.66 -4.72 -15.68
N ALA A 46 34.27 -4.19 -16.85
CA ALA A 46 33.48 -2.97 -16.94
C ALA A 46 32.10 -3.14 -16.30
N ALA A 47 31.46 -4.31 -16.46
CA ALA A 47 30.13 -4.59 -15.83
C ALA A 47 30.23 -4.53 -14.30
N ARG A 48 31.31 -5.05 -13.72
CA ARG A 48 31.54 -5.01 -12.27
C ARG A 48 31.85 -3.59 -11.77
N LEU A 49 32.70 -2.85 -12.49
CA LEU A 49 32.99 -1.46 -12.15
C LEU A 49 31.72 -0.61 -12.15
N GLN A 50 30.89 -0.76 -13.19
CA GLN A 50 29.62 -0.06 -13.27
C GLN A 50 28.70 -0.42 -12.11
N SER A 51 28.55 -1.71 -11.78
CA SER A 51 27.68 -2.15 -10.69
C SER A 51 28.14 -1.63 -9.33
N ILE A 52 29.45 -1.48 -9.10
CA ILE A 52 30.01 -0.88 -7.87
C ILE A 52 29.74 0.61 -7.81
N LEU A 53 29.99 1.34 -8.91
CA LEU A 53 29.79 2.80 -8.97
C LEU A 53 28.32 3.20 -8.83
N GLU A 54 27.42 2.45 -9.48
CA GLU A 54 25.98 2.68 -9.45
C GLU A 54 25.29 2.02 -8.25
N ARG A 55 25.99 1.18 -7.50
CA ARG A 55 25.45 0.32 -6.43
C ARG A 55 24.26 -0.53 -6.88
N ARG A 56 24.23 -0.86 -8.17
CA ARG A 56 23.22 -1.73 -8.78
C ARG A 56 23.79 -2.42 -10.02
N VAL A 57 23.26 -3.58 -10.33
CA VAL A 57 23.48 -4.25 -11.62
C VAL A 57 22.54 -3.62 -12.64
N SER A 58 23.00 -3.38 -13.87
CA SER A 58 22.13 -2.87 -14.95
C SER A 58 21.09 -3.91 -15.34
N ASP A 59 19.92 -3.44 -15.81
CA ASP A 59 18.84 -4.34 -16.23
C ASP A 59 19.30 -5.23 -17.40
N GLU A 60 20.12 -4.70 -18.33
CA GLU A 60 20.74 -5.47 -19.43
C GLU A 60 21.64 -6.61 -18.95
N ALA A 61 22.41 -6.36 -17.89
CA ALA A 61 23.31 -7.40 -17.31
C ALA A 61 22.51 -8.47 -16.56
N ALA A 62 21.41 -8.08 -15.90
CA ALA A 62 20.52 -9.01 -15.26
C ALA A 62 19.76 -9.88 -16.27
N ASP A 63 19.17 -9.30 -17.30
CA ASP A 63 18.47 -10.00 -18.38
C ASP A 63 19.40 -10.98 -19.11
N TRP A 64 20.63 -10.53 -19.37
CA TRP A 64 21.65 -11.40 -19.95
C TRP A 64 21.94 -12.62 -19.05
N ALA A 65 22.13 -12.42 -17.77
CA ALA A 65 22.39 -13.52 -16.85
C ALA A 65 21.19 -14.51 -16.75
N PHE A 66 19.97 -13.99 -16.70
CA PHE A 66 18.76 -14.80 -16.68
C PHE A 66 18.55 -15.61 -17.96
N SER A 67 19.02 -15.12 -19.12
CA SER A 67 18.91 -15.83 -20.39
C SER A 67 19.60 -17.21 -20.40
N PHE A 68 20.48 -17.47 -19.42
CA PHE A 68 21.15 -18.78 -19.25
C PHE A 68 20.40 -19.73 -18.30
N GLY A 69 19.17 -19.40 -17.89
CA GLY A 69 18.35 -20.27 -17.04
C GLY A 69 18.88 -20.44 -15.62
N ILE A 70 19.61 -19.46 -15.09
CA ILE A 70 20.21 -19.53 -13.75
C ILE A 70 19.16 -19.63 -12.63
N GLU A 71 17.92 -19.19 -12.86
CA GLU A 71 16.82 -19.25 -11.89
C GLU A 71 16.38 -20.70 -11.61
N ASP A 72 16.38 -21.53 -12.67
CA ASP A 72 15.92 -22.93 -12.57
C ASP A 72 17.09 -23.90 -12.32
N ALA A 73 18.32 -23.41 -12.40
CA ALA A 73 19.50 -24.23 -12.20
C ALA A 73 19.61 -24.70 -10.74
N HIS A 74 20.10 -25.94 -10.56
CA HIS A 74 20.39 -26.54 -9.25
C HIS A 74 21.91 -26.74 -9.01
N GLY A 75 22.71 -26.33 -9.97
CA GLY A 75 24.18 -26.41 -9.91
C GLY A 75 24.83 -25.20 -10.59
N PRO A 76 26.19 -25.21 -10.67
CA PRO A 76 26.95 -24.14 -11.30
C PRO A 76 26.61 -23.98 -12.78
N VAL A 77 26.42 -22.75 -13.22
CA VAL A 77 26.15 -22.37 -14.63
C VAL A 77 27.27 -21.46 -15.10
N ARG A 78 27.89 -21.78 -16.23
CA ARG A 78 28.90 -20.92 -16.87
C ARG A 78 28.22 -19.89 -17.77
N LEU A 79 28.55 -18.65 -17.54
CA LEU A 79 28.11 -17.52 -18.38
C LEU A 79 29.32 -17.06 -19.22
N PRO A 80 29.21 -17.04 -20.56
CA PRO A 80 30.31 -16.62 -21.45
C PRO A 80 30.61 -15.12 -21.30
N ALA A 81 31.64 -14.64 -21.98
CA ALA A 81 31.89 -13.22 -22.09
C ALA A 81 30.74 -12.52 -22.84
N ASN A 82 30.39 -11.31 -22.41
CA ASN A 82 29.47 -10.43 -23.13
C ASN A 82 30.13 -9.06 -23.32
N GLN A 83 30.58 -8.79 -24.57
CA GLN A 83 31.28 -7.55 -24.90
C GLN A 83 30.36 -6.32 -24.85
N ALA A 84 29.05 -6.47 -25.11
CA ALA A 84 28.11 -5.36 -25.13
C ALA A 84 28.00 -4.69 -23.75
N ILE A 85 28.03 -5.48 -22.66
CA ILE A 85 28.00 -5.00 -21.28
C ILE A 85 29.38 -5.03 -20.61
N GLY A 86 30.42 -5.36 -21.34
CA GLY A 86 31.79 -5.48 -20.82
C GLY A 86 31.98 -6.57 -19.75
N ALA A 87 31.17 -7.64 -19.80
CA ALA A 87 31.23 -8.74 -18.86
C ALA A 87 32.23 -9.82 -19.30
N ARG A 88 33.16 -10.21 -18.41
CA ARG A 88 34.05 -11.36 -18.58
C ARG A 88 33.31 -12.67 -18.28
N PRO A 89 33.84 -13.83 -18.76
CA PRO A 89 33.29 -15.13 -18.37
C PRO A 89 33.20 -15.29 -16.85
N ARG A 90 32.11 -15.90 -16.39
CA ARG A 90 31.86 -16.08 -14.97
C ARG A 90 31.11 -17.38 -14.68
N LEU A 91 31.30 -17.88 -13.45
CA LEU A 91 30.53 -18.97 -12.91
C LEU A 91 29.42 -18.37 -12.04
N CYS A 92 28.18 -18.80 -12.27
CA CYS A 92 27.02 -18.48 -11.43
C CYS A 92 26.61 -19.74 -10.65
N ILE A 93 26.47 -19.63 -9.35
CA ILE A 93 25.96 -20.72 -8.49
C ILE A 93 24.68 -20.20 -7.82
N PRO A 94 23.50 -20.79 -8.09
CA PRO A 94 22.26 -20.41 -7.43
C PRO A 94 22.34 -20.70 -5.93
N LEU A 95 21.95 -19.73 -5.11
CA LEU A 95 21.86 -19.86 -3.66
C LEU A 95 20.49 -20.43 -3.29
N ARG A 96 20.40 -21.72 -3.03
CA ARG A 96 19.16 -22.40 -2.67
C ARG A 96 19.24 -23.02 -1.28
N SER A 97 18.18 -22.86 -0.50
CA SER A 97 17.98 -23.58 0.74
C SER A 97 16.52 -24.03 0.80
N HIS A 98 16.27 -25.33 1.11
CA HIS A 98 14.92 -25.94 1.11
C HIS A 98 14.12 -25.66 -0.20
N ASP A 99 14.76 -25.85 -1.35
CA ASP A 99 14.25 -25.59 -2.70
C ASP A 99 13.87 -24.12 -3.00
N VAL A 100 14.11 -23.21 -2.06
CA VAL A 100 13.86 -21.78 -2.26
C VAL A 100 15.11 -21.13 -2.83
N LEU A 101 14.97 -20.47 -3.99
CA LEU A 101 16.01 -19.61 -4.54
C LEU A 101 16.10 -18.32 -3.72
N LEU A 102 17.27 -17.99 -3.22
CA LEU A 102 17.53 -16.85 -2.34
C LEU A 102 18.39 -15.78 -2.99
N GLY A 103 19.16 -16.14 -4.02
CA GLY A 103 20.07 -15.27 -4.75
C GLY A 103 21.05 -16.06 -5.60
N PHE A 104 22.15 -15.40 -5.98
CA PHE A 104 23.16 -15.96 -6.84
C PHE A 104 24.55 -15.60 -6.32
N LEU A 105 25.48 -16.54 -6.39
CA LEU A 105 26.90 -16.32 -6.18
C LEU A 105 27.58 -16.29 -7.55
N PHE A 106 28.24 -15.17 -7.88
CA PHE A 106 28.98 -14.99 -9.12
C PHE A 106 30.48 -14.98 -8.85
N ILE A 107 31.23 -15.69 -9.68
CA ILE A 107 32.70 -15.75 -9.65
C ILE A 107 33.18 -15.33 -11.04
N VAL A 108 34.03 -14.33 -11.12
CA VAL A 108 34.67 -13.92 -12.39
C VAL A 108 35.80 -14.91 -12.70
N ASP A 109 35.69 -15.64 -13.81
CA ASP A 109 36.65 -16.68 -14.25
C ASP A 109 37.04 -16.46 -15.72
N PRO A 110 37.88 -15.42 -16.00
CA PRO A 110 38.10 -14.90 -17.34
C PRO A 110 38.78 -15.88 -18.29
N ASP A 111 39.54 -16.80 -17.75
CA ASP A 111 40.30 -17.83 -18.46
C ASP A 111 39.66 -19.24 -18.34
N GLU A 112 38.49 -19.32 -17.71
CA GLU A 112 37.76 -20.56 -17.41
C GLU A 112 38.64 -21.64 -16.72
N SER A 113 39.62 -21.17 -15.94
CA SER A 113 40.66 -22.02 -15.34
C SER A 113 40.30 -22.45 -13.90
N LEU A 114 39.12 -22.09 -13.39
CA LEU A 114 38.72 -22.53 -12.05
C LEU A 114 38.71 -24.06 -11.96
N SER A 115 39.53 -24.60 -11.09
CA SER A 115 39.67 -26.05 -10.91
C SER A 115 38.38 -26.68 -10.33
N GLN A 116 38.24 -28.00 -10.53
CA GLN A 116 37.11 -28.73 -9.96
C GLN A 116 37.02 -28.55 -8.43
N ALA A 117 38.15 -28.59 -7.74
CA ALA A 117 38.23 -28.31 -6.29
C ALA A 117 37.78 -26.87 -5.94
N GLY A 118 38.13 -25.90 -6.79
CA GLY A 118 37.66 -24.52 -6.63
C GLY A 118 36.13 -24.37 -6.82
N ILE A 119 35.56 -25.13 -7.76
CA ILE A 119 34.11 -25.17 -7.97
C ILE A 119 33.42 -25.83 -6.75
N GLU A 120 33.92 -26.91 -6.25
CA GLU A 120 33.42 -27.61 -5.04
C GLU A 120 33.45 -26.67 -3.81
N HIS A 121 34.56 -25.95 -3.65
CA HIS A 121 34.70 -24.94 -2.58
C HIS A 121 33.67 -23.81 -2.75
N ALA A 122 33.46 -23.33 -3.97
CA ALA A 122 32.44 -22.31 -4.27
C ALA A 122 31.03 -22.85 -4.01
N GLN A 123 30.73 -24.09 -4.31
CA GLN A 123 29.42 -24.69 -3.99
C GLN A 123 29.21 -24.82 -2.47
N ALA A 124 30.25 -25.19 -1.71
CA ALA A 124 30.16 -25.21 -0.25
C ALA A 124 29.90 -23.80 0.34
N ALA A 125 30.60 -22.78 -0.18
CA ALA A 125 30.40 -21.39 0.21
C ALA A 125 29.01 -20.89 -0.18
N ALA A 126 28.50 -21.27 -1.36
CA ALA A 126 27.13 -20.97 -1.81
C ALA A 126 26.08 -21.60 -0.88
N GLY A 127 26.27 -22.83 -0.44
CA GLY A 127 25.41 -23.47 0.56
C GLY A 127 25.41 -22.72 1.90
N ALA A 128 26.58 -22.36 2.41
CA ALA A 128 26.69 -21.56 3.64
C ALA A 128 26.01 -20.17 3.50
N ALA A 129 26.20 -19.51 2.37
CA ALA A 129 25.54 -18.22 2.09
C ALA A 129 24.01 -18.36 1.97
N ALA A 130 23.53 -19.42 1.31
CA ALA A 130 22.11 -19.73 1.23
C ALA A 130 21.49 -19.95 2.62
N ASP A 131 22.19 -20.66 3.52
CA ASP A 131 21.68 -20.84 4.90
C ASP A 131 21.63 -19.55 5.71
N VAL A 132 22.57 -18.62 5.49
CA VAL A 132 22.52 -17.28 6.10
C VAL A 132 21.33 -16.53 5.59
N LEU A 133 21.15 -16.43 4.27
CA LEU A 133 20.02 -15.72 3.64
C LEU A 133 18.67 -16.32 4.03
N TYR A 134 18.58 -17.66 4.11
CA TYR A 134 17.36 -18.35 4.54
C TYR A 134 16.98 -18.01 5.98
N ARG A 135 17.97 -18.05 6.91
CA ARG A 135 17.75 -17.66 8.31
C ARG A 135 17.31 -16.21 8.44
N GLU A 136 17.97 -15.28 7.74
CA GLU A 136 17.58 -13.87 7.74
C GLU A 136 16.17 -13.65 7.17
N ARG A 137 15.83 -14.39 6.10
CA ARG A 137 14.47 -14.35 5.53
C ARG A 137 13.44 -14.85 6.54
N ARG A 138 13.71 -15.99 7.20
CA ARG A 138 12.80 -16.57 8.21
C ARG A 138 12.60 -15.64 9.39
N LEU A 139 13.66 -15.01 9.89
CA LEU A 139 13.56 -14.03 10.97
C LEU A 139 12.69 -12.85 10.55
N ARG A 140 12.93 -12.30 9.36
CA ARG A 140 12.10 -11.19 8.82
C ARG A 140 10.64 -11.60 8.62
N GLU A 141 10.35 -12.82 8.21
CA GLU A 141 8.98 -13.34 8.09
C GLU A 141 8.31 -13.48 9.45
N LEU A 142 9.03 -13.94 10.48
CA LEU A 142 8.51 -14.01 11.85
C LEU A 142 8.26 -12.61 12.44
N GLU A 143 9.20 -11.69 12.28
CA GLU A 143 9.04 -10.30 12.71
C GLU A 143 7.83 -9.62 12.04
N ARG A 144 7.66 -9.77 10.72
CA ARG A 144 6.49 -9.26 10.01
C ARG A 144 5.19 -9.96 10.43
N GLY A 145 5.24 -11.24 10.75
CA GLY A 145 4.10 -11.98 11.32
C GLY A 145 3.70 -11.41 12.68
N ARG A 146 4.68 -11.16 13.55
CA ARG A 146 4.47 -10.56 14.87
C ARG A 146 3.94 -9.12 14.76
N GLU A 147 4.55 -8.29 13.93
CA GLU A 147 4.12 -6.90 13.66
C GLU A 147 2.64 -6.87 13.21
N ARG A 148 2.27 -7.71 12.21
CA ARG A 148 0.89 -7.82 11.73
C ARG A 148 -0.09 -8.27 12.79
N TRP A 149 0.31 -9.27 13.60
CA TRP A 149 -0.52 -9.77 14.68
C TRP A 149 -0.80 -8.69 15.71
N LEU A 150 0.22 -7.95 16.14
CA LEU A 150 0.10 -6.83 17.07
C LEU A 150 -0.79 -5.72 16.49
N LEU A 151 -0.56 -5.34 15.23
CA LEU A 151 -1.38 -4.31 14.59
C LEU A 151 -2.83 -4.75 14.44
N LEU A 152 -3.10 -6.00 14.10
CA LEU A 152 -4.47 -6.53 14.04
C LEU A 152 -5.15 -6.40 15.41
N HIS A 153 -4.49 -6.80 16.49
CA HIS A 153 -5.06 -6.71 17.85
C HIS A 153 -5.25 -5.25 18.27
N LEU A 154 -4.33 -4.36 17.95
CA LEU A 154 -4.48 -2.93 18.19
C LEU A 154 -5.71 -2.34 17.49
N LEU A 155 -5.93 -2.69 16.22
CA LEU A 155 -7.00 -2.09 15.39
C LEU A 155 -8.37 -2.76 15.59
N THR A 156 -8.42 -4.01 16.04
CA THR A 156 -9.67 -4.78 16.16
C THR A 156 -9.97 -5.27 17.57
N GLY A 157 -8.98 -5.36 18.44
CA GLY A 157 -9.11 -5.77 19.85
C GLY A 157 -9.85 -4.75 20.71
N ASP A 158 -10.22 -5.15 21.92
CA ASP A 158 -10.91 -4.30 22.89
C ASP A 158 -10.04 -4.06 24.14
N GLY A 159 -10.14 -2.87 24.73
CA GLY A 159 -9.59 -2.52 26.03
C GLY A 159 -8.13 -2.96 26.24
N ALA A 160 -7.91 -3.88 27.20
CA ALA A 160 -6.59 -4.33 27.59
C ALA A 160 -5.76 -4.94 26.47
N ASP A 161 -6.39 -5.69 25.56
CA ASP A 161 -5.69 -6.33 24.44
C ASP A 161 -5.10 -5.27 23.47
N ALA A 162 -5.82 -4.18 23.22
CA ALA A 162 -5.34 -3.08 22.39
C ALA A 162 -4.20 -2.31 23.08
N GLU A 163 -4.29 -2.10 24.40
CA GLU A 163 -3.23 -1.44 25.17
C GLU A 163 -1.95 -2.28 25.22
N ASP A 164 -2.08 -3.61 25.40
CA ASP A 164 -0.94 -4.52 25.38
C ASP A 164 -0.29 -4.58 23.99
N ALA A 165 -1.08 -4.62 22.94
CA ALA A 165 -0.59 -4.57 21.56
C ALA A 165 0.11 -3.23 21.26
N ALA A 166 -0.42 -2.10 21.73
CA ALA A 166 0.20 -0.79 21.59
C ALA A 166 1.59 -0.74 22.26
N ARG A 167 1.68 -1.22 23.50
CA ARG A 167 2.95 -1.30 24.22
C ARG A 167 3.96 -2.20 23.51
N ALA A 168 3.54 -3.40 23.11
CA ALA A 168 4.40 -4.34 22.44
C ALA A 168 4.93 -3.80 21.09
N LEU A 169 4.13 -3.05 20.30
CA LEU A 169 4.59 -2.42 19.06
C LEU A 169 5.75 -1.45 19.29
N VAL A 170 5.73 -0.73 20.42
CA VAL A 170 6.81 0.20 20.77
C VAL A 170 8.01 -0.54 21.39
N ASP A 171 7.78 -1.42 22.34
CA ASP A 171 8.83 -2.13 23.08
C ASP A 171 9.64 -3.07 22.18
N GLU A 172 8.98 -3.75 21.23
CA GLU A 172 9.61 -4.61 20.23
C GLU A 172 10.22 -3.79 19.06
N GLY A 173 10.04 -2.46 19.05
CA GLY A 173 10.70 -1.54 18.12
C GLY A 173 10.08 -1.52 16.72
N PHE A 174 8.83 -1.93 16.54
CA PHE A 174 8.13 -1.85 15.26
C PHE A 174 7.62 -0.44 14.96
N LEU A 175 7.26 0.32 15.99
CA LEU A 175 6.73 1.68 15.89
C LEU A 175 7.37 2.58 16.96
N ASP A 176 7.61 3.84 16.60
CA ASP A 176 8.04 4.88 17.55
C ASP A 176 7.05 6.05 17.48
N ALA A 177 5.96 5.94 18.24
CA ALA A 177 4.93 6.96 18.26
C ALA A 177 4.06 6.90 19.51
N ARG A 178 3.66 8.08 19.99
CA ARG A 178 2.59 8.25 20.98
C ARG A 178 1.25 8.53 20.30
N ARG A 179 1.28 9.28 19.19
CA ARG A 179 0.09 9.63 18.40
C ARG A 179 0.18 9.04 17.01
N VAL A 180 -0.96 8.63 16.49
CA VAL A 180 -1.05 7.94 15.19
C VAL A 180 -2.29 8.40 14.42
N ALA A 181 -2.22 8.23 13.09
CA ALA A 181 -3.39 8.25 12.22
C ALA A 181 -3.39 6.99 11.36
N VAL A 182 -4.57 6.52 11.00
CA VAL A 182 -4.70 5.35 10.12
C VAL A 182 -5.19 5.80 8.75
N LEU A 183 -4.53 5.29 7.72
CA LEU A 183 -4.95 5.39 6.34
C LEU A 183 -5.51 4.04 5.90
N VAL A 184 -6.63 4.03 5.21
CA VAL A 184 -7.22 2.81 4.62
C VAL A 184 -7.31 3.01 3.11
N VAL A 185 -6.72 2.09 2.36
CA VAL A 185 -6.82 2.04 0.89
C VAL A 185 -7.73 0.89 0.48
N ARG A 186 -8.64 1.18 -0.43
CA ARG A 186 -9.57 0.20 -0.98
C ARG A 186 -9.64 0.34 -2.49
N THR A 187 -9.88 -0.77 -3.17
CA THR A 187 -10.18 -0.83 -4.61
C THR A 187 -11.50 -1.55 -4.80
N GLU A 188 -12.24 -1.21 -5.84
CA GLU A 188 -13.46 -1.93 -6.24
C GLU A 188 -13.14 -2.80 -7.47
N PRO A 189 -12.56 -4.00 -7.29
CA PRO A 189 -12.26 -4.89 -8.40
C PRO A 189 -13.50 -5.59 -8.88
N GLY A 190 -13.49 -6.00 -10.16
CA GLY A 190 -14.47 -6.94 -10.68
C GLY A 190 -14.42 -8.29 -9.94
N PRO A 191 -15.44 -9.14 -10.10
CA PRO A 191 -15.57 -10.40 -9.33
C PRO A 191 -14.42 -11.38 -9.55
N HIS A 192 -13.69 -11.28 -10.67
CA HIS A 192 -12.56 -12.15 -11.01
C HIS A 192 -11.18 -11.53 -10.69
N ASP A 193 -11.13 -10.31 -10.19
CA ASP A 193 -9.89 -9.53 -10.01
C ASP A 193 -9.49 -9.35 -8.54
N ARG A 194 -10.19 -9.98 -7.61
CA ARG A 194 -9.95 -9.79 -6.16
C ARG A 194 -8.52 -10.12 -5.75
N GLU A 195 -7.99 -11.27 -6.17
CA GLU A 195 -6.62 -11.67 -5.83
C GLU A 195 -5.58 -10.67 -6.38
N ARG A 196 -5.75 -10.22 -7.62
CA ARG A 196 -4.87 -9.19 -8.22
C ARG A 196 -4.98 -7.86 -7.50
N ALA A 197 -6.20 -7.48 -7.06
CA ALA A 197 -6.42 -6.28 -6.27
C ALA A 197 -5.73 -6.34 -4.90
N GLU A 198 -5.80 -7.49 -4.22
CA GLU A 198 -5.07 -7.72 -2.97
C GLU A 198 -3.55 -7.60 -3.17
N LEU A 199 -3.01 -8.16 -4.25
CA LEU A 199 -1.60 -8.04 -4.61
C LEU A 199 -1.21 -6.59 -4.89
N ALA A 200 -2.02 -5.85 -5.64
CA ALA A 200 -1.78 -4.44 -5.94
C ALA A 200 -1.78 -3.56 -4.67
N ILE A 201 -2.77 -3.74 -3.80
CA ILE A 201 -2.82 -3.06 -2.49
C ILE A 201 -1.59 -3.41 -1.65
N GLY A 202 -1.22 -4.69 -1.60
CA GLY A 202 -0.04 -5.15 -0.89
C GLY A 202 1.25 -4.50 -1.41
N ALA A 203 1.41 -4.41 -2.74
CA ALA A 203 2.55 -3.76 -3.36
C ALA A 203 2.61 -2.25 -3.09
N ALA A 204 1.46 -1.58 -3.06
CA ALA A 204 1.36 -0.16 -2.72
C ALA A 204 1.79 0.10 -1.27
N LEU A 205 1.32 -0.72 -0.32
CA LEU A 205 1.70 -0.62 1.09
C LEU A 205 3.18 -0.90 1.32
N ASP A 206 3.74 -1.95 0.69
CA ASP A 206 5.19 -2.23 0.75
C ASP A 206 6.03 -1.05 0.25
N ARG A 207 5.57 -0.35 -0.80
CA ARG A 207 6.25 0.84 -1.32
C ARG A 207 6.10 2.02 -0.38
N LEU A 208 4.91 2.24 0.18
CA LEU A 208 4.64 3.30 1.14
C LEU A 208 5.52 3.15 2.39
N ARG A 209 5.66 1.91 2.88
CA ARG A 209 6.53 1.61 4.04
C ARG A 209 7.98 2.06 3.83
N ARG A 210 8.47 2.08 2.59
CA ARG A 210 9.84 2.54 2.26
C ARG A 210 9.98 4.06 2.18
N VAL A 211 8.86 4.79 2.05
CA VAL A 211 8.85 6.25 1.98
C VAL A 211 8.86 6.87 3.37
N VAL A 212 8.25 6.19 4.35
CA VAL A 212 8.26 6.66 5.74
C VAL A 212 9.56 6.26 6.46
N PRO A 213 10.00 7.03 7.48
CA PRO A 213 11.15 6.67 8.29
C PRO A 213 11.03 5.27 8.91
N ALA A 214 12.15 4.67 9.26
CA ALA A 214 12.15 3.44 10.03
C ALA A 214 11.33 3.66 11.32
N ARG A 215 10.42 2.73 11.62
CA ARG A 215 9.46 2.82 12.75
C ARG A 215 8.42 3.94 12.64
N GLY A 216 8.32 4.62 11.47
CA GLY A 216 7.33 5.68 11.22
C GLY A 216 5.95 5.17 10.83
N GLY A 217 5.74 3.87 10.68
CA GLY A 217 4.43 3.32 10.35
C GLY A 217 4.44 1.80 10.21
N VAL A 218 3.28 1.17 10.29
CA VAL A 218 3.04 -0.28 10.23
C VAL A 218 1.87 -0.57 9.31
N GLU A 219 1.93 -1.66 8.54
CA GLU A 219 0.89 -2.01 7.57
C GLU A 219 0.11 -3.25 7.96
N LEU A 220 -1.19 -3.26 7.64
CA LEU A 220 -2.07 -4.40 7.75
C LEU A 220 -2.76 -4.65 6.41
N ARG A 221 -2.71 -5.89 5.93
CA ARG A 221 -3.41 -6.33 4.72
C ARG A 221 -4.61 -7.17 5.11
N LYS A 222 -5.76 -6.80 4.57
CA LYS A 222 -7.01 -7.55 4.67
C LYS A 222 -7.52 -7.87 3.26
N PRO A 223 -8.41 -8.87 3.10
CA PRO A 223 -8.91 -9.25 1.77
C PRO A 223 -9.66 -8.15 1.03
N ASP A 224 -10.25 -7.21 1.76
CA ASP A 224 -11.10 -6.13 1.23
C ASP A 224 -10.43 -4.76 1.25
N HIS A 225 -9.30 -4.59 1.95
CA HIS A 225 -8.58 -3.32 2.04
C HIS A 225 -7.17 -3.47 2.61
N GLY A 226 -6.37 -2.44 2.41
CA GLY A 226 -5.12 -2.24 3.11
C GLY A 226 -5.21 -1.14 4.16
N ALA A 227 -4.55 -1.29 5.29
CA ALA A 227 -4.44 -0.25 6.30
C ALA A 227 -2.97 0.10 6.59
N PHE A 228 -2.69 1.37 6.81
CA PHE A 228 -1.38 1.87 7.19
C PHE A 228 -1.52 2.73 8.44
N LEU A 229 -0.92 2.29 9.55
CA LEU A 229 -0.81 3.06 10.78
C LEU A 229 0.40 3.97 10.67
N LEU A 230 0.18 5.28 10.61
CA LEU A 230 1.21 6.31 10.53
C LEU A 230 1.52 6.85 11.91
N ALA A 231 2.79 6.87 12.28
CA ALA A 231 3.29 7.62 13.43
C ALA A 231 3.17 9.12 13.16
N LEU A 232 2.58 9.85 14.10
CA LEU A 232 2.50 11.30 14.08
C LEU A 232 3.49 11.84 15.12
N ASP A 233 4.59 12.40 14.63
CA ASP A 233 5.56 13.11 15.47
C ASP A 233 5.38 14.62 15.31
N ASP A 234 5.62 15.40 16.36
CA ASP A 234 5.54 16.87 16.32
C ASP A 234 6.58 17.48 15.35
N SER A 235 7.61 16.71 15.00
CA SER A 235 8.62 17.06 13.98
C SER A 235 8.30 16.50 12.59
N ALA A 236 7.19 15.76 12.41
CA ALA A 236 6.91 15.04 11.18
C ALA A 236 6.74 15.96 9.98
N THR A 237 7.62 15.80 9.02
CA THR A 237 7.65 16.54 7.75
C THR A 237 6.50 16.10 6.81
N ILE A 238 5.84 14.97 7.10
CA ILE A 238 4.82 14.36 6.23
C ILE A 238 3.47 14.37 6.95
N SER A 239 2.49 15.07 6.40
CA SER A 239 1.11 15.03 6.89
C SER A 239 0.41 13.72 6.47
N ALA A 240 -0.58 13.27 7.25
CA ALA A 240 -1.39 12.11 6.89
C ALA A 240 -2.08 12.28 5.52
N ARG A 241 -2.47 13.51 5.14
CA ARG A 241 -3.03 13.84 3.84
C ARG A 241 -2.03 13.63 2.71
N ALA A 242 -0.80 14.17 2.83
CA ALA A 242 0.24 14.00 1.82
C ALA A 242 0.62 12.51 1.65
N LEU A 243 0.64 11.75 2.77
CA LEU A 243 0.88 10.32 2.69
C LEU A 243 -0.28 9.56 2.02
N ALA A 244 -1.53 10.00 2.21
CA ALA A 244 -2.69 9.44 1.52
C ALA A 244 -2.64 9.70 0.00
N GLU A 245 -2.18 10.87 -0.42
CA GLU A 245 -1.93 11.20 -1.83
C GLU A 245 -0.87 10.27 -2.42
N ARG A 246 0.23 10.07 -1.69
CA ARG A 246 1.27 9.13 -2.12
C ARG A 246 0.80 7.68 -2.15
N LEU A 247 0.02 7.25 -1.17
CA LEU A 247 -0.58 5.90 -1.16
C LEU A 247 -1.50 5.69 -2.36
N LEU A 248 -2.29 6.70 -2.72
CA LEU A 248 -3.17 6.65 -3.88
C LEU A 248 -2.39 6.50 -5.19
N GLU A 249 -1.32 7.30 -5.39
CA GLU A 249 -0.43 7.18 -6.54
C GLU A 249 0.18 5.77 -6.65
N LEU A 250 0.70 5.25 -5.54
CA LEU A 250 1.29 3.91 -5.49
C LEU A 250 0.26 2.81 -5.76
N ALA A 251 -0.99 2.99 -5.31
CA ALA A 251 -2.07 2.05 -5.60
C ALA A 251 -2.47 2.09 -7.07
N ASP A 252 -2.50 3.27 -7.71
CA ASP A 252 -2.78 3.41 -9.15
C ASP A 252 -1.66 2.78 -9.99
N GLU A 253 -0.40 3.01 -9.64
CA GLU A 253 0.73 2.36 -10.30
C GLU A 253 0.64 0.82 -10.19
N ALA A 254 0.27 0.32 -9.02
CA ALA A 254 0.17 -1.12 -8.77
C ALA A 254 -1.03 -1.74 -9.49
N THR A 255 -2.20 -1.09 -9.49
CA THR A 255 -3.38 -1.55 -10.26
C THR A 255 -3.13 -1.50 -11.76
N GLY A 256 -2.42 -0.48 -12.25
CA GLY A 256 -1.99 -0.39 -13.64
C GLY A 256 -1.03 -1.52 -14.03
N ALA A 257 -0.07 -1.88 -13.17
CA ALA A 257 0.85 -3.00 -13.39
C ALA A 257 0.12 -4.35 -13.45
N GLU A 258 -0.92 -4.54 -12.64
CA GLU A 258 -1.78 -5.73 -12.64
C GLU A 258 -2.87 -5.67 -13.73
N ARG A 259 -2.93 -4.61 -14.54
CA ARG A 259 -3.96 -4.38 -15.58
C ARG A 259 -5.39 -4.47 -15.05
N LEU A 260 -5.61 -3.92 -13.86
CA LEU A 260 -6.93 -3.88 -13.21
C LEU A 260 -7.71 -2.65 -13.66
N GLU A 261 -8.95 -2.84 -14.07
CA GLU A 261 -9.92 -1.76 -14.24
C GLU A 261 -10.59 -1.43 -12.89
N ALA A 262 -9.79 -1.02 -11.93
CA ALA A 262 -10.26 -0.72 -10.59
C ALA A 262 -9.75 0.65 -10.14
N THR A 263 -10.63 1.42 -9.52
CA THR A 263 -10.27 2.75 -8.97
C THR A 263 -9.92 2.61 -7.50
N ALA A 264 -8.69 3.00 -7.14
CA ALA A 264 -8.29 3.07 -5.74
C ALA A 264 -8.86 4.31 -5.06
N ARG A 265 -9.22 4.18 -3.78
CA ARG A 265 -9.63 5.28 -2.90
C ARG A 265 -8.96 5.15 -1.55
N VAL A 266 -8.75 6.29 -0.88
CA VAL A 266 -8.07 6.33 0.41
C VAL A 266 -8.94 7.10 1.42
N GLY A 267 -9.15 6.49 2.58
CA GLY A 267 -9.75 7.13 3.74
C GLY A 267 -8.68 7.43 4.79
N VAL A 268 -8.77 8.59 5.44
CA VAL A 268 -7.84 9.02 6.48
C VAL A 268 -8.60 9.24 7.78
N GLY A 269 -8.26 8.51 8.83
CA GLY A 269 -8.80 8.68 10.17
C GLY A 269 -8.16 9.86 10.90
N GLY A 270 -8.85 10.37 11.90
CA GLY A 270 -8.34 11.45 12.75
C GLY A 270 -7.16 11.00 13.63
N PRO A 271 -6.32 11.95 14.09
CA PRO A 271 -5.22 11.67 15.01
C PRO A 271 -5.73 11.14 16.35
N GLN A 272 -5.11 10.06 16.84
CA GLN A 272 -5.44 9.43 18.13
C GLN A 272 -4.16 9.08 18.90
N ASP A 273 -4.27 8.86 20.20
CA ASP A 273 -3.22 8.18 20.96
C ASP A 273 -3.08 6.74 20.46
N LEU A 274 -1.88 6.17 20.52
CA LEU A 274 -1.59 4.85 19.96
C LEU A 274 -2.56 3.78 20.46
N ALA A 275 -2.84 3.73 21.76
CA ALA A 275 -3.79 2.76 22.35
C ALA A 275 -5.24 2.95 21.82
N ALA A 276 -5.58 4.13 21.32
CA ALA A 276 -6.86 4.44 20.70
C ALA A 276 -6.87 4.34 19.15
N ALA A 277 -5.83 3.78 18.54
CA ALA A 277 -5.67 3.66 17.08
C ALA A 277 -6.87 3.01 16.39
N ARG A 278 -7.57 2.09 17.06
CA ARG A 278 -8.83 1.50 16.59
C ARG A 278 -9.86 2.55 16.18
N ARG A 279 -9.91 3.69 16.87
CA ARG A 279 -10.84 4.77 16.54
C ARG A 279 -10.44 5.39 15.18
N SER A 280 -9.17 5.74 15.01
CA SER A 280 -8.66 6.26 13.73
C SER A 280 -8.88 5.28 12.58
N TYR A 281 -8.69 3.98 12.84
CA TYR A 281 -8.95 2.94 11.83
C TYR A 281 -10.42 2.88 11.39
N ARG A 282 -11.37 2.93 12.34
CA ARG A 282 -12.80 2.98 12.01
C ARG A 282 -13.15 4.23 11.25
N GLU A 283 -12.63 5.38 11.66
CA GLU A 283 -12.80 6.66 10.99
C GLU A 283 -12.26 6.63 9.55
N ALA A 284 -11.11 5.97 9.31
CA ALA A 284 -10.56 5.78 7.97
C ALA A 284 -11.42 4.84 7.10
N CYS A 285 -11.95 3.75 7.69
CA CYS A 285 -12.89 2.86 7.00
C CYS A 285 -14.18 3.59 6.62
N ASP A 286 -14.75 4.40 7.53
CA ASP A 286 -15.92 5.22 7.26
C ASP A 286 -15.62 6.25 6.15
N ALA A 287 -14.44 6.87 6.20
CA ALA A 287 -14.03 7.88 5.22
C ALA A 287 -13.87 7.29 3.80
N VAL A 288 -13.22 6.13 3.66
CA VAL A 288 -13.08 5.50 2.35
C VAL A 288 -14.44 5.04 1.80
N ALA A 289 -15.33 4.52 2.64
CA ALA A 289 -16.68 4.14 2.23
C ALA A 289 -17.51 5.33 1.74
N VAL A 290 -17.33 6.51 2.37
CA VAL A 290 -17.96 7.75 1.89
C VAL A 290 -17.36 8.19 0.55
N ALA A 291 -16.04 8.11 0.38
CA ALA A 291 -15.38 8.44 -0.90
C ALA A 291 -15.81 7.54 -2.06
N GLU A 292 -16.18 6.29 -1.78
CA GLU A 292 -16.69 5.33 -2.79
C GLU A 292 -18.06 5.75 -3.33
N ARG A 293 -18.88 6.43 -2.54
CA ARG A 293 -20.29 6.70 -2.84
C ARG A 293 -20.59 8.16 -3.11
N VAL A 294 -19.76 9.07 -2.62
CA VAL A 294 -20.05 10.52 -2.63
C VAL A 294 -18.97 11.28 -3.37
N GLU A 295 -19.19 11.52 -4.66
CA GLU A 295 -18.23 12.11 -5.61
C GLU A 295 -17.54 13.39 -5.13
N ARG A 296 -18.23 14.24 -4.36
CA ARG A 296 -17.66 15.50 -3.87
C ARG A 296 -16.40 15.34 -3.02
N PHE A 297 -16.16 14.17 -2.42
CA PHE A 297 -14.97 13.90 -1.63
C PHE A 297 -13.80 13.42 -2.50
N GLY A 298 -14.05 13.13 -3.78
CA GLY A 298 -13.04 12.62 -4.69
C GLY A 298 -12.55 11.23 -4.26
N ARG A 299 -11.27 10.98 -4.48
CA ARG A 299 -10.65 9.67 -4.21
C ARG A 299 -9.97 9.58 -2.85
N ILE A 300 -9.81 10.72 -2.16
CA ILE A 300 -9.24 10.80 -0.81
C ILE A 300 -10.22 11.55 0.08
N ALA A 301 -10.73 10.88 1.11
CA ALA A 301 -11.57 11.50 2.11
C ALA A 301 -10.89 11.47 3.49
N THR A 302 -10.88 12.61 4.18
CA THR A 302 -10.38 12.69 5.55
C THR A 302 -11.57 12.77 6.52
N TRP A 303 -11.47 12.08 7.65
CA TRP A 303 -12.51 12.07 8.66
C TRP A 303 -12.98 13.48 9.04
N ASP A 304 -12.05 14.42 9.15
CA ASP A 304 -12.34 15.77 9.57
C ASP A 304 -13.16 16.57 8.54
N GLU A 305 -13.09 16.22 7.26
CA GLU A 305 -13.81 16.88 6.17
C GLU A 305 -15.19 16.29 5.90
N LEU A 306 -15.56 15.14 6.50
CA LEU A 306 -16.80 14.44 6.19
C LEU A 306 -18.08 15.20 6.62
N GLY A 307 -17.99 16.11 7.59
CA GLY A 307 -19.17 16.83 8.10
C GLY A 307 -20.25 15.87 8.62
N ALA A 308 -21.48 16.00 8.11
CA ALA A 308 -22.61 15.15 8.51
C ALA A 308 -22.40 13.65 8.21
N TYR A 309 -21.56 13.33 7.21
CA TYR A 309 -21.29 11.94 6.86
C TYR A 309 -20.53 11.18 7.95
N ARG A 310 -19.88 11.85 8.92
CA ARG A 310 -19.32 11.18 10.11
C ARG A 310 -20.37 10.37 10.89
N THR A 311 -21.59 10.90 10.95
CA THR A 311 -22.70 10.22 11.63
C THR A 311 -23.37 9.22 10.69
N LEU A 312 -23.60 9.61 9.45
CA LEU A 312 -24.34 8.82 8.47
C LEU A 312 -23.60 7.56 8.04
N ALA A 313 -22.29 7.59 7.93
CA ALA A 313 -21.47 6.42 7.59
C ALA A 313 -21.58 5.27 8.61
N ARG A 314 -22.00 5.57 9.84
CA ARG A 314 -22.23 4.58 10.91
C ARG A 314 -23.66 4.04 10.94
N PHE A 315 -24.52 4.54 10.07
CA PHE A 315 -25.88 4.07 9.98
C PHE A 315 -25.90 2.75 9.20
N PRO A 316 -26.45 1.66 9.78
CA PRO A 316 -26.53 0.38 9.08
C PRO A 316 -27.36 0.51 7.78
N SER A 317 -26.90 -0.13 6.70
CA SER A 317 -27.56 -0.05 5.40
C SER A 317 -28.98 -0.63 5.41
N ASP A 318 -29.21 -1.69 6.21
CA ASP A 318 -30.51 -2.30 6.40
C ASP A 318 -31.51 -1.42 7.18
N ALA A 319 -30.99 -0.55 8.04
CA ALA A 319 -31.80 0.44 8.75
C ALA A 319 -32.05 1.72 7.92
N ALA A 320 -31.27 1.96 6.87
CA ALA A 320 -31.37 3.16 6.08
C ALA A 320 -32.71 3.26 5.33
N ASP A 321 -33.19 2.14 4.75
CA ASP A 321 -34.47 2.10 4.02
C ASP A 321 -35.66 2.41 4.93
N GLY A 322 -35.64 1.97 6.18
CA GLY A 322 -36.68 2.27 7.17
C GLY A 322 -36.58 3.67 7.80
N ALA A 323 -35.41 4.32 7.69
CA ALA A 323 -35.16 5.64 8.25
C ALA A 323 -35.48 6.79 7.28
N LEU A 324 -35.71 6.49 6.00
CA LEU A 324 -36.08 7.50 5.01
C LEU A 324 -37.48 8.03 5.29
N HIS A 325 -37.64 9.36 5.16
CA HIS A 325 -38.97 9.95 5.15
C HIS A 325 -39.85 9.30 4.05
N PRO A 326 -41.06 8.78 4.35
CA PRO A 326 -41.86 8.02 3.37
C PRO A 326 -42.06 8.75 2.04
N GLY A 327 -42.32 10.06 2.08
CA GLY A 327 -42.46 10.87 0.87
C GLY A 327 -41.14 11.04 0.09
N LEU A 328 -39.97 10.95 0.76
CA LEU A 328 -38.68 10.96 0.07
C LEU A 328 -38.47 9.66 -0.69
N ALA A 329 -38.85 8.54 -0.11
CA ALA A 329 -38.80 7.25 -0.80
C ALA A 329 -39.65 7.26 -2.09
N ALA A 330 -40.85 7.85 -2.04
CA ALA A 330 -41.67 8.04 -3.22
C ALA A 330 -41.05 8.97 -4.28
N LEU A 331 -40.35 10.02 -3.84
CA LEU A 331 -39.64 10.93 -4.74
C LEU A 331 -38.44 10.25 -5.43
N LEU A 332 -37.68 9.44 -4.69
CA LEU A 332 -36.50 8.73 -5.19
C LEU A 332 -36.87 7.49 -6.05
N GLY A 333 -38.01 6.87 -5.80
CA GLY A 333 -38.45 5.63 -6.47
C GLY A 333 -38.89 5.81 -7.92
N ASP A 334 -39.16 7.06 -8.39
CA ASP A 334 -39.54 7.32 -9.77
C ASP A 334 -38.45 8.07 -10.54
N PRO A 335 -37.84 7.45 -11.57
CA PRO A 335 -36.83 8.07 -12.40
C PRO A 335 -37.26 9.40 -13.05
N ALA A 336 -38.59 9.60 -13.29
CA ALA A 336 -39.14 10.84 -13.82
C ALA A 336 -38.95 12.04 -12.85
N HIS A 337 -38.76 11.76 -11.57
CA HIS A 337 -38.51 12.74 -10.54
C HIS A 337 -37.05 13.22 -10.42
N ALA A 338 -36.10 12.66 -11.20
CA ALA A 338 -34.67 13.03 -11.13
C ALA A 338 -34.44 14.57 -11.12
N PRO A 339 -35.12 15.39 -11.95
CA PRO A 339 -34.96 16.85 -11.88
C PRO A 339 -35.49 17.50 -10.59
N LEU A 340 -36.46 16.86 -9.93
CA LEU A 340 -36.96 17.28 -8.62
C LEU A 340 -36.00 16.95 -7.50
N VAL A 341 -35.41 15.75 -7.54
CA VAL A 341 -34.34 15.31 -6.61
C VAL A 341 -33.15 16.24 -6.67
N GLU A 342 -32.65 16.54 -7.88
CA GLU A 342 -31.57 17.51 -8.09
C GLU A 342 -31.93 18.90 -7.51
N THR A 343 -33.17 19.33 -7.72
CA THR A 343 -33.63 20.62 -7.20
C THR A 343 -33.71 20.62 -5.68
N LEU A 344 -34.21 19.54 -5.07
CA LEU A 344 -34.30 19.40 -3.62
C LEU A 344 -32.90 19.39 -2.98
N GLU A 345 -31.96 18.66 -3.55
CA GLU A 345 -30.56 18.61 -3.08
C GLU A 345 -29.94 20.01 -3.12
N ALA A 346 -29.97 20.67 -4.27
CA ALA A 346 -29.39 22.01 -4.42
C ALA A 346 -30.08 23.04 -3.46
N TYR A 347 -31.38 22.95 -3.28
CA TYR A 347 -32.11 23.82 -2.39
C TYR A 347 -31.72 23.62 -0.92
N LEU A 348 -31.54 22.37 -0.48
CA LEU A 348 -31.15 22.05 0.88
C LEU A 348 -29.67 22.35 1.13
N ASP A 349 -28.77 22.07 0.17
CA ASP A 349 -27.34 22.39 0.25
C ASP A 349 -27.08 23.91 0.33
N LEU A 350 -27.94 24.71 -0.31
CA LEU A 350 -27.91 26.16 -0.26
C LEU A 350 -28.79 26.75 0.86
N ALA A 351 -29.05 25.96 1.91
CA ALA A 351 -29.81 26.38 3.10
C ALA A 351 -31.20 26.94 2.82
N GLY A 352 -31.83 26.59 1.67
CA GLY A 352 -33.13 27.04 1.26
C GLY A 352 -33.16 28.42 0.58
N ASP A 353 -31.99 28.91 0.13
CA ASP A 353 -31.92 30.14 -0.68
C ASP A 353 -32.40 29.88 -2.11
N ALA A 354 -33.63 30.28 -2.39
CA ALA A 354 -34.24 30.08 -3.70
C ALA A 354 -33.53 30.87 -4.83
N LYS A 355 -32.89 31.99 -4.51
CA LYS A 355 -32.17 32.78 -5.53
C LYS A 355 -30.86 32.08 -5.90
N ALA A 356 -30.13 31.67 -4.90
CA ALA A 356 -28.87 30.93 -5.11
C ALA A 356 -29.15 29.58 -5.81
N THR A 357 -30.22 28.87 -5.42
CA THR A 357 -30.62 27.61 -6.04
C THR A 357 -31.00 27.78 -7.51
N ALA A 358 -31.80 28.79 -7.84
CA ALA A 358 -32.18 29.07 -9.23
C ALA A 358 -30.94 29.36 -10.10
N ALA A 359 -29.99 30.13 -9.55
CA ALA A 359 -28.74 30.43 -10.25
C ALA A 359 -27.86 29.17 -10.45
N ALA A 360 -27.69 28.35 -9.41
CA ALA A 360 -26.86 27.12 -9.45
C ALA A 360 -27.38 26.10 -10.47
N LEU A 361 -28.73 25.98 -10.60
CA LEU A 361 -29.38 25.07 -11.54
C LEU A 361 -29.69 25.68 -12.90
N SER A 362 -29.33 26.97 -13.13
CA SER A 362 -29.67 27.72 -14.34
C SER A 362 -31.16 27.70 -14.64
N LEU A 363 -32.02 27.82 -13.59
CA LEU A 363 -33.48 27.83 -13.71
C LEU A 363 -34.06 29.23 -13.57
N HIS A 364 -35.16 29.47 -14.29
CA HIS A 364 -35.97 30.63 -14.00
C HIS A 364 -36.66 30.48 -12.64
N ARG A 365 -36.83 31.57 -11.91
CA ARG A 365 -37.43 31.56 -10.57
C ARG A 365 -38.81 30.88 -10.53
N ALA A 366 -39.65 31.10 -11.53
CA ALA A 366 -40.99 30.48 -11.62
C ALA A 366 -40.88 28.93 -11.71
N THR A 367 -39.93 28.42 -12.48
CA THR A 367 -39.68 26.96 -12.62
C THR A 367 -39.19 26.37 -11.31
N LEU A 368 -38.31 27.07 -10.59
CA LEU A 368 -37.85 26.64 -9.28
C LEU A 368 -39.03 26.51 -8.29
N TYR A 369 -39.86 27.53 -8.17
CA TYR A 369 -41.02 27.47 -7.25
C TYR A 369 -42.01 26.38 -7.65
N TYR A 370 -42.22 26.17 -8.94
CA TYR A 370 -43.05 25.05 -9.41
C TYR A 370 -42.48 23.71 -8.94
N ARG A 371 -41.16 23.51 -9.11
CA ARG A 371 -40.52 22.27 -8.67
C ARG A 371 -40.56 22.10 -7.14
N ILE A 372 -40.32 23.16 -6.37
CA ILE A 372 -40.41 23.13 -4.90
C ILE A 372 -41.83 22.72 -4.46
N ASN A 373 -42.90 23.37 -5.02
CA ASN A 373 -44.26 22.99 -4.69
C ASN A 373 -44.55 21.53 -5.06
N ARG A 374 -44.06 21.08 -6.20
CA ARG A 374 -44.21 19.68 -6.62
C ARG A 374 -43.52 18.69 -5.68
N ILE A 375 -42.32 19.04 -5.18
CA ILE A 375 -41.62 18.26 -4.16
C ILE A 375 -42.43 18.20 -2.87
N GLU A 376 -42.95 19.33 -2.39
CA GLU A 376 -43.79 19.37 -1.19
C GLU A 376 -45.09 18.54 -1.35
N GLU A 377 -45.70 18.55 -2.54
CA GLU A 377 -46.87 17.70 -2.84
C GLU A 377 -46.53 16.19 -2.78
N ILE A 378 -45.43 15.77 -3.39
CA ILE A 378 -45.02 14.36 -3.44
C ILE A 378 -44.56 13.88 -2.08
N THR A 379 -43.78 14.70 -1.38
CA THR A 379 -43.16 14.28 -0.09
C THR A 379 -44.13 14.49 1.08
N GLY A 380 -45.11 15.36 0.96
CA GLY A 380 -45.94 15.79 2.08
C GLY A 380 -45.19 16.68 3.11
N ALA A 381 -43.95 16.96 2.86
CA ALA A 381 -43.08 17.77 3.72
C ALA A 381 -43.18 19.24 3.37
N ARG A 382 -42.93 20.13 4.34
CA ARG A 382 -42.93 21.59 4.16
C ARG A 382 -41.50 22.12 4.22
N LEU A 383 -40.96 22.52 3.08
CA LEU A 383 -39.58 23.00 2.98
C LEU A 383 -39.31 24.34 3.70
N LYS A 384 -40.34 24.91 4.31
CA LYS A 384 -40.24 26.08 5.20
C LYS A 384 -40.00 25.71 6.65
N THR A 385 -40.21 24.44 7.06
CA THR A 385 -39.96 23.98 8.43
C THR A 385 -38.54 23.40 8.53
N GLY A 386 -37.85 23.68 9.64
CA GLY A 386 -36.48 23.17 9.87
C GLY A 386 -36.45 21.68 10.02
N GLU A 387 -37.47 21.07 10.62
CA GLU A 387 -37.55 19.63 10.87
C GLU A 387 -37.71 18.86 9.55
N ASP A 388 -38.64 19.27 8.68
CA ASP A 388 -38.83 18.60 7.39
C ASP A 388 -37.60 18.75 6.49
N ARG A 389 -36.94 19.92 6.50
CA ARG A 389 -35.67 20.11 5.80
C ARG A 389 -34.61 19.17 6.30
N LEU A 390 -34.46 19.04 7.62
CA LEU A 390 -33.47 18.15 8.20
C LEU A 390 -33.75 16.69 7.82
N ALA A 391 -35.00 16.24 7.95
CA ALA A 391 -35.40 14.89 7.61
C ALA A 391 -35.13 14.55 6.13
N LEU A 392 -35.53 15.44 5.21
CA LEU A 392 -35.27 15.23 3.77
C LEU A 392 -33.79 15.31 3.43
N HIS A 393 -33.03 16.24 4.01
CA HIS A 393 -31.60 16.39 3.75
C HIS A 393 -30.80 15.20 4.24
N LEU A 394 -31.04 14.72 5.46
CA LEU A 394 -30.42 13.51 5.99
C LEU A 394 -30.80 12.30 5.16
N GLY A 395 -32.08 12.16 4.78
CA GLY A 395 -32.55 11.08 3.94
C GLY A 395 -31.88 11.04 2.57
N LEU A 396 -31.73 12.18 1.89
CA LEU A 396 -31.01 12.26 0.61
C LEU A 396 -29.54 11.85 0.75
N ARG A 397 -28.88 12.30 1.82
CA ARG A 397 -27.46 11.91 2.06
C ARG A 397 -27.31 10.43 2.40
N LEU A 398 -28.24 9.85 3.15
CA LEU A 398 -28.29 8.40 3.39
C LEU A 398 -28.51 7.62 2.10
N ALA A 399 -29.50 8.05 1.28
CA ALA A 399 -29.76 7.39 0.00
C ALA A 399 -28.55 7.40 -0.93
N ARG A 400 -27.79 8.51 -0.97
CA ARG A 400 -26.52 8.57 -1.72
C ARG A 400 -25.48 7.61 -1.19
N LEU A 401 -25.33 7.54 0.14
CA LEU A 401 -24.32 6.70 0.78
C LEU A 401 -24.58 5.20 0.58
N HIS A 402 -25.86 4.79 0.57
CA HIS A 402 -26.24 3.39 0.45
C HIS A 402 -26.65 2.97 -0.98
N GLY A 403 -26.63 3.90 -1.94
CA GLY A 403 -26.92 3.61 -3.34
C GLY A 403 -28.39 3.34 -3.63
N SER A 404 -29.29 3.77 -2.74
CA SER A 404 -30.74 3.72 -2.95
C SER A 404 -31.11 4.80 -3.99
N ARG A 405 -30.87 4.51 -5.27
CA ARG A 405 -31.37 5.27 -6.43
C ARG A 405 -32.28 4.43 -7.25
#